data_429d6e82f70cd51962588b23df64e85a
#
_entry.id   429d6e82f70cd51962588b23df64e85a
#
_cell.length_a   1.000
_cell.length_b   1.000
_cell.length_c   1.000
_cell.angle_alpha   90.00
_cell.angle_beta   90.00
_cell.angle_gamma   90.00
#
_symmetry.space_group_name_H-M   'P 1'
#
loop_
_entity.id
_entity.type
_entity.pdbx_description
1 polymer ?
#
loop_
_entity_poly.entity_id
_entity_poly.type
_entity_poly.pdbx_seq_one_letter_code
_entity_poly.pdbx_strand_id
1 'polypeptide(L)'
;MSKSIVSLRHVDKWYGKNHVVKDMNLEIEEGEFLTLLGPSGCGKTTTLRMIAGFEDASSGTIEVQGERVEEKEPYQRDVNTVFQNYSLFPHMTVFENVAYGPTIRGIRKAEIQSKVSEMLALVQMSGYEKRKPEALSGGQKQRVAIARALINNPRVLLLDEPLGALDLKLRKQMQIELKRLQKKLGITFVYVTHDQEEAMTMSDRIAVMRDGVILQMDSPMEMYDHPKSRFVADFLGESNILFGTITAAEGRRLTIHTPDGDVLATGQGFGVGEEICVSIRSEYLNVSKTPVEGFSVKARVKDFIYVGTVIKTNLDLPCGQEIKLSRFEHDASLHEGDEVYIHWDAEKAVAIHDDGAAEVRL
;
A
#
# COMPACT_ATOMS: atom_id res chain seq x y z
N MET A 1 4.76 3.99 24.51
CA MET A 1 4.94 2.87 23.55
C MET A 1 3.56 2.36 23.25
N SER A 2 3.14 2.39 21.99
CA SER A 2 1.89 1.76 21.54
C SER A 2 1.97 0.25 21.80
N LYS A 3 0.84 -0.34 22.13
CA LYS A 3 0.77 -1.77 22.42
C LYS A 3 0.57 -2.54 21.12
N SER A 4 1.43 -3.52 20.83
CA SER A 4 1.24 -4.42 19.71
C SER A 4 -0.01 -5.26 19.96
N ILE A 5 -0.91 -5.33 18.96
CA ILE A 5 -2.13 -6.12 19.00
C ILE A 5 -2.01 -7.41 18.22
N VAL A 6 -1.22 -7.41 17.14
CA VAL A 6 -0.87 -8.61 16.37
C VAL A 6 0.65 -8.63 16.21
N SER A 7 1.28 -9.75 16.48
CA SER A 7 2.71 -9.96 16.34
C SER A 7 2.98 -11.26 15.58
N LEU A 8 3.76 -11.18 14.51
CA LEU A 8 4.31 -12.32 13.79
C LEU A 8 5.82 -12.32 14.03
N ARG A 9 6.37 -13.47 14.47
CA ARG A 9 7.81 -13.61 14.74
C ARG A 9 8.36 -14.84 14.05
N HIS A 10 9.29 -14.61 13.13
CA HIS A 10 9.96 -15.66 12.35
C HIS A 10 8.97 -16.61 11.67
N VAL A 11 7.86 -16.04 11.13
CA VAL A 11 6.78 -16.84 10.54
C VAL A 11 7.15 -17.23 9.12
N ASP A 12 7.12 -18.54 8.86
CA ASP A 12 7.27 -19.14 7.54
C ASP A 12 5.99 -19.82 7.07
N LYS A 13 5.76 -19.81 5.76
CA LYS A 13 4.70 -20.58 5.12
C LYS A 13 5.20 -21.26 3.86
N TRP A 14 5.06 -22.59 3.86
CA TRP A 14 5.37 -23.44 2.73
C TRP A 14 4.12 -24.12 2.19
N TYR A 15 3.96 -24.15 0.86
CA TYR A 15 3.02 -25.02 0.16
C TYR A 15 3.83 -26.04 -0.68
N GLY A 16 3.99 -27.21 -0.12
CA GLY A 16 4.90 -28.22 -0.69
C GLY A 16 6.33 -27.69 -0.73
N LYS A 17 6.86 -27.43 -1.92
CA LYS A 17 8.22 -26.88 -2.12
C LYS A 17 8.24 -25.35 -2.28
N ASN A 18 7.08 -24.72 -2.36
CA ASN A 18 6.98 -23.28 -2.58
C ASN A 18 7.01 -22.51 -1.24
N HIS A 19 8.04 -21.70 -1.02
CA HIS A 19 8.21 -20.86 0.17
C HIS A 19 7.52 -19.50 -0.08
N VAL A 20 6.28 -19.36 0.40
CA VAL A 20 5.40 -18.23 0.09
C VAL A 20 5.55 -17.07 1.07
N VAL A 21 5.79 -17.34 2.35
CA VAL A 21 6.11 -16.35 3.38
C VAL A 21 7.41 -16.77 4.04
N LYS A 22 8.36 -15.83 4.14
CA LYS A 22 9.75 -16.12 4.50
C LYS A 22 10.17 -15.27 5.68
N ASP A 23 10.45 -15.90 6.81
CA ASP A 23 10.95 -15.26 8.04
C ASP A 23 10.21 -13.95 8.37
N MET A 24 8.88 -13.98 8.29
CA MET A 24 8.04 -12.81 8.45
C MET A 24 8.10 -12.31 9.90
N ASN A 25 8.54 -11.07 10.06
CA ASN A 25 8.52 -10.34 11.31
C ASN A 25 7.65 -9.10 11.15
N LEU A 26 6.52 -9.03 11.87
CA LEU A 26 5.53 -7.96 11.71
C LEU A 26 4.87 -7.64 13.05
N GLU A 27 4.95 -6.40 13.46
CA GLU A 27 4.27 -5.87 14.63
C GLU A 27 3.19 -4.88 14.19
N ILE A 28 1.94 -5.11 14.58
CA ILE A 28 0.79 -4.28 14.28
C ILE A 28 0.30 -3.61 15.57
N GLU A 29 0.19 -2.29 15.54
CA GLU A 29 -0.18 -1.51 16.71
C GLU A 29 -1.71 -1.46 16.93
N GLU A 30 -2.15 -1.31 18.18
CA GLU A 30 -3.57 -1.18 18.49
C GLU A 30 -4.14 0.10 17.89
N GLY A 31 -5.24 -0.01 17.13
CA GLY A 31 -5.93 1.10 16.51
C GLY A 31 -5.32 1.62 15.22
N GLU A 32 -4.25 0.99 14.69
CA GLU A 32 -3.68 1.40 13.40
C GLU A 32 -4.43 0.82 12.19
N PHE A 33 -4.28 1.47 11.07
CA PHE A 33 -4.63 0.97 9.75
C PHE A 33 -3.35 0.55 9.04
N LEU A 34 -3.01 -0.74 9.09
CA LEU A 34 -1.86 -1.31 8.38
C LEU A 34 -2.29 -1.88 7.03
N THR A 35 -1.56 -1.54 5.97
CA THR A 35 -1.75 -2.15 4.64
C THR A 35 -0.58 -3.05 4.28
N LEU A 36 -0.87 -4.28 3.88
CA LEU A 36 0.05 -5.17 3.19
C LEU A 36 -0.09 -4.91 1.68
N LEU A 37 0.92 -4.35 1.07
CA LEU A 37 0.94 -3.93 -0.33
C LEU A 37 2.00 -4.72 -1.11
N GLY A 38 1.74 -5.06 -2.37
CA GLY A 38 2.73 -5.73 -3.22
C GLY A 38 2.10 -6.44 -4.41
N PRO A 39 2.89 -6.99 -5.33
CA PRO A 39 2.40 -7.71 -6.50
C PRO A 39 1.62 -8.97 -6.14
N SER A 40 0.90 -9.51 -7.11
CA SER A 40 0.18 -10.78 -6.94
C SER A 40 1.14 -11.92 -6.59
N GLY A 41 0.74 -12.78 -5.66
CA GLY A 41 1.54 -13.94 -5.25
C GLY A 41 2.68 -13.68 -4.25
N CYS A 42 2.90 -12.43 -3.77
CA CYS A 42 3.97 -12.13 -2.83
C CYS A 42 3.68 -12.54 -1.36
N GLY A 43 2.54 -13.18 -1.05
CA GLY A 43 2.24 -13.71 0.28
C GLY A 43 1.26 -12.91 1.13
N LYS A 44 0.71 -11.77 0.67
CA LYS A 44 -0.21 -10.89 1.44
C LYS A 44 -1.44 -11.62 1.99
N THR A 45 -2.24 -12.20 1.09
CA THR A 45 -3.45 -12.95 1.46
C THR A 45 -3.12 -14.16 2.34
N THR A 46 -1.98 -14.83 2.09
CA THR A 46 -1.50 -15.93 2.92
C THR A 46 -1.19 -15.45 4.34
N THR A 47 -0.50 -14.33 4.49
CA THR A 47 -0.20 -13.71 5.79
C THR A 47 -1.49 -13.35 6.53
N LEU A 48 -2.44 -12.71 5.84
CA LEU A 48 -3.75 -12.38 6.42
C LEU A 48 -4.52 -13.63 6.85
N ARG A 49 -4.52 -14.70 6.06
CA ARG A 49 -5.17 -15.98 6.38
C ARG A 49 -4.52 -16.68 7.56
N MET A 50 -3.20 -16.59 7.74
CA MET A 50 -2.51 -17.12 8.91
C MET A 50 -2.91 -16.39 10.18
N ILE A 51 -3.05 -15.07 10.15
CA ILE A 51 -3.58 -14.28 11.28
C ILE A 51 -5.03 -14.70 11.60
N ALA A 52 -5.86 -14.91 10.57
CA ALA A 52 -7.25 -15.29 10.69
C ALA A 52 -7.46 -16.74 11.16
N GLY A 53 -6.45 -17.62 11.01
CA GLY A 53 -6.54 -19.05 11.32
C GLY A 53 -7.14 -19.89 10.20
N PHE A 54 -7.24 -19.35 8.97
CA PHE A 54 -7.64 -20.13 7.79
C PHE A 54 -6.46 -20.85 7.14
N GLU A 55 -5.25 -20.54 7.55
CA GLU A 55 -4.01 -21.18 7.12
C GLU A 55 -3.09 -21.31 8.33
N ASP A 56 -2.44 -22.47 8.47
CA ASP A 56 -1.43 -22.66 9.51
C ASP A 56 -0.07 -22.13 9.05
N ALA A 57 0.67 -21.50 9.95
CA ALA A 57 2.07 -21.21 9.73
C ALA A 57 2.87 -22.53 9.68
N SER A 58 3.90 -22.59 8.85
CA SER A 58 4.80 -23.75 8.81
C SER A 58 5.81 -23.72 9.97
N SER A 59 6.19 -22.52 10.41
CA SER A 59 7.02 -22.25 11.59
C SER A 59 6.83 -20.82 12.07
N GLY A 60 7.40 -20.49 13.21
CA GLY A 60 7.31 -19.18 13.85
C GLY A 60 6.12 -19.08 14.80
N THR A 61 5.81 -17.86 15.25
CA THR A 61 4.72 -17.61 16.20
C THR A 61 3.84 -16.45 15.75
N ILE A 62 2.52 -16.59 15.98
CA ILE A 62 1.54 -15.55 15.73
C ILE A 62 0.81 -15.27 17.03
N GLU A 63 0.85 -14.02 17.47
CA GLU A 63 0.15 -13.58 18.68
C GLU A 63 -0.93 -12.56 18.31
N VAL A 64 -2.10 -12.68 18.93
CA VAL A 64 -3.17 -11.69 18.89
C VAL A 64 -3.48 -11.29 20.31
N GLN A 65 -3.39 -9.99 20.64
CA GLN A 65 -3.52 -9.44 22.00
C GLN A 65 -2.53 -10.05 23.02
N GLY A 66 -1.34 -10.47 22.55
CA GLY A 66 -0.33 -11.11 23.38
C GLY A 66 -0.59 -12.59 23.69
N GLU A 67 -1.60 -13.18 23.08
CA GLU A 67 -1.89 -14.63 23.17
C GLU A 67 -1.51 -15.32 21.86
N ARG A 68 -0.81 -16.44 21.96
CA ARG A 68 -0.52 -17.32 20.81
C ARG A 68 -1.80 -17.91 20.24
N VAL A 69 -1.92 -17.86 18.90
CA VAL A 69 -3.16 -18.26 18.23
C VAL A 69 -3.01 -19.45 17.28
N GLU A 70 -1.82 -20.05 17.15
CA GLU A 70 -1.57 -21.15 16.23
C GLU A 70 -2.49 -22.36 16.49
N GLU A 71 -2.77 -22.66 17.76
CA GLU A 71 -3.65 -23.77 18.17
C GLU A 71 -5.13 -23.38 18.27
N LYS A 72 -5.46 -22.07 18.01
CA LYS A 72 -6.85 -21.57 18.09
C LYS A 72 -7.53 -21.68 16.73
N GLU A 73 -8.70 -22.27 16.73
CA GLU A 73 -9.59 -22.27 15.58
C GLU A 73 -10.00 -20.82 15.17
N PRO A 74 -10.34 -20.54 13.90
CA PRO A 74 -10.68 -19.20 13.44
C PRO A 74 -11.75 -18.49 14.28
N TYR A 75 -12.77 -19.20 14.72
CA TYR A 75 -13.87 -18.64 15.53
C TYR A 75 -13.48 -18.30 16.98
N GLN A 76 -12.32 -18.77 17.44
CA GLN A 76 -11.78 -18.52 18.79
C GLN A 76 -10.82 -17.32 18.80
N ARG A 77 -10.40 -16.84 17.63
CA ARG A 77 -9.52 -15.69 17.51
C ARG A 77 -10.34 -14.39 17.54
N ASP A 78 -9.84 -13.37 18.23
CA ASP A 78 -10.52 -12.07 18.33
C ASP A 78 -10.27 -11.20 17.09
N VAL A 79 -10.42 -11.83 15.92
CA VAL A 79 -10.31 -11.22 14.61
C VAL A 79 -11.53 -11.56 13.76
N ASN A 80 -11.92 -10.68 12.84
CA ASN A 80 -12.92 -10.98 11.83
C ASN A 80 -12.39 -10.62 10.43
N THR A 81 -12.82 -11.37 9.42
CA THR A 81 -12.35 -11.22 8.04
C THR A 81 -13.46 -10.79 7.10
N VAL A 82 -13.18 -9.82 6.25
CA VAL A 82 -13.96 -9.47 5.06
C VAL A 82 -13.20 -9.98 3.84
N PHE A 83 -13.80 -10.91 3.10
CA PHE A 83 -13.20 -11.53 1.93
C PHE A 83 -13.42 -10.69 0.67
N GLN A 84 -12.60 -10.87 -0.35
CA GLN A 84 -12.62 -10.19 -1.63
C GLN A 84 -14.00 -10.27 -2.34
N ASN A 85 -14.69 -11.41 -2.25
CA ASN A 85 -16.03 -11.63 -2.81
C ASN A 85 -17.16 -11.31 -1.82
N TYR A 86 -16.83 -10.64 -0.68
CA TYR A 86 -17.72 -10.31 0.44
C TYR A 86 -18.34 -11.50 1.16
N SER A 87 -18.40 -12.69 0.56
CA SER A 87 -18.93 -13.95 1.08
C SER A 87 -20.25 -13.81 1.86
N LEU A 88 -21.17 -12.99 1.35
CA LEU A 88 -22.50 -12.86 1.91
C LEU A 88 -23.30 -14.15 1.66
N PHE A 89 -24.11 -14.56 2.63
CA PHE A 89 -25.03 -15.68 2.49
C PHE A 89 -26.15 -15.33 1.53
N PRO A 90 -26.22 -15.91 0.31
CA PRO A 90 -27.13 -15.46 -0.74
C PRO A 90 -28.62 -15.70 -0.44
N HIS A 91 -28.91 -16.72 0.37
CA HIS A 91 -30.25 -17.08 0.80
C HIS A 91 -30.79 -16.24 1.96
N MET A 92 -29.93 -15.52 2.66
CA MET A 92 -30.24 -14.67 3.80
C MET A 92 -30.44 -13.21 3.39
N THR A 93 -31.32 -12.51 4.10
CA THR A 93 -31.48 -11.06 3.99
C THR A 93 -30.26 -10.31 4.54
N VAL A 94 -30.18 -8.98 4.33
CA VAL A 94 -29.18 -8.10 4.93
C VAL A 94 -29.18 -8.23 6.45
N PHE A 95 -30.38 -8.19 7.06
CA PHE A 95 -30.55 -8.35 8.50
C PHE A 95 -29.98 -9.69 8.99
N GLU A 96 -30.36 -10.80 8.36
CA GLU A 96 -29.90 -12.15 8.72
C GLU A 96 -28.39 -12.33 8.53
N ASN A 97 -27.82 -11.76 7.46
CA ASN A 97 -26.38 -11.76 7.26
C ASN A 97 -25.64 -11.09 8.42
N VAL A 98 -26.07 -9.88 8.82
CA VAL A 98 -25.44 -9.15 9.93
C VAL A 98 -25.72 -9.83 11.27
N ALA A 99 -26.92 -10.32 11.48
CA ALA A 99 -27.33 -11.00 12.72
C ALA A 99 -26.69 -12.38 12.90
N TYR A 100 -26.04 -12.96 11.89
CA TYR A 100 -25.58 -14.34 11.89
C TYR A 100 -24.66 -14.69 13.07
N GLY A 101 -23.61 -13.91 13.28
CA GLY A 101 -22.67 -14.13 14.39
C GLY A 101 -23.32 -14.07 15.77
N PRO A 102 -24.05 -12.98 16.12
CA PRO A 102 -24.81 -12.89 17.36
C PRO A 102 -25.84 -14.01 17.55
N THR A 103 -26.48 -14.46 16.47
CA THR A 103 -27.48 -15.56 16.52
C THR A 103 -26.83 -16.89 16.94
N ILE A 104 -25.69 -17.25 16.34
CA ILE A 104 -24.94 -18.45 16.69
C ILE A 104 -24.44 -18.40 18.13
N ARG A 105 -24.07 -17.22 18.63
CA ARG A 105 -23.65 -17.01 20.02
C ARG A 105 -24.82 -17.04 21.02
N GLY A 106 -26.06 -17.25 20.57
CA GLY A 106 -27.24 -17.35 21.42
C GLY A 106 -27.68 -16.03 22.04
N ILE A 107 -27.34 -14.90 21.46
CA ILE A 107 -27.77 -13.58 21.94
C ILE A 107 -29.28 -13.43 21.74
N ARG A 108 -29.97 -12.77 22.69
CA ARG A 108 -31.44 -12.60 22.67
C ARG A 108 -31.89 -11.78 21.46
N LYS A 109 -33.00 -12.17 20.83
CA LYS A 109 -33.55 -11.55 19.60
C LYS A 109 -33.73 -10.04 19.72
N ALA A 110 -34.21 -9.52 20.85
CA ALA A 110 -34.40 -8.10 21.08
C ALA A 110 -33.04 -7.31 21.03
N GLU A 111 -31.99 -7.90 21.59
CA GLU A 111 -30.66 -7.33 21.59
C GLU A 111 -30.04 -7.39 20.19
N ILE A 112 -30.22 -8.50 19.47
CA ILE A 112 -29.79 -8.64 18.07
C ILE A 112 -30.45 -7.56 17.20
N GLN A 113 -31.76 -7.34 17.35
CA GLN A 113 -32.49 -6.32 16.58
C GLN A 113 -31.87 -4.91 16.79
N SER A 114 -31.58 -4.54 18.02
CA SER A 114 -30.96 -3.26 18.34
C SER A 114 -29.56 -3.13 17.73
N LYS A 115 -28.69 -4.13 17.96
CA LYS A 115 -27.32 -4.16 17.46
C LYS A 115 -27.24 -4.12 15.93
N VAL A 116 -28.10 -4.89 15.25
CA VAL A 116 -28.16 -4.89 13.78
C VAL A 116 -28.61 -3.53 13.25
N SER A 117 -29.64 -2.91 13.84
CA SER A 117 -30.11 -1.58 13.42
C SER A 117 -29.01 -0.53 13.60
N GLU A 118 -28.30 -0.54 14.73
CA GLU A 118 -27.18 0.34 15.00
C GLU A 118 -26.04 0.13 14.00
N MET A 119 -25.69 -1.13 13.74
CA MET A 119 -24.62 -1.48 12.81
C MET A 119 -24.95 -1.10 11.36
N LEU A 120 -26.19 -1.33 10.92
CA LEU A 120 -26.64 -0.91 9.58
C LEU A 120 -26.70 0.61 9.44
N ALA A 121 -27.05 1.34 10.49
CA ALA A 121 -26.97 2.79 10.50
C ALA A 121 -25.51 3.28 10.38
N LEU A 122 -24.57 2.62 11.10
CA LEU A 122 -23.15 2.93 11.06
C LEU A 122 -22.57 2.84 9.64
N VAL A 123 -22.96 1.81 8.87
CA VAL A 123 -22.50 1.58 7.48
C VAL A 123 -23.45 2.19 6.44
N GLN A 124 -24.42 3.05 6.83
CA GLN A 124 -25.39 3.72 5.95
C GLN A 124 -26.26 2.76 5.15
N MET A 125 -26.69 1.67 5.77
CA MET A 125 -27.53 0.63 5.15
C MET A 125 -28.91 0.51 5.81
N SER A 126 -29.36 1.52 6.57
CA SER A 126 -30.72 1.57 7.13
C SER A 126 -31.76 1.51 6.00
N GLY A 127 -32.82 0.73 6.21
CA GLY A 127 -33.89 0.52 5.22
C GLY A 127 -33.62 -0.60 4.21
N TYR A 128 -32.45 -1.26 4.29
CA TYR A 128 -32.11 -2.39 3.42
C TYR A 128 -32.26 -3.76 4.12
N GLU A 129 -32.74 -3.81 5.34
CA GLU A 129 -32.77 -4.99 6.22
C GLU A 129 -33.38 -6.23 5.58
N LYS A 130 -34.47 -6.02 4.80
CA LYS A 130 -35.25 -7.11 4.17
C LYS A 130 -34.72 -7.52 2.79
N ARG A 131 -33.76 -6.78 2.21
CA ARG A 131 -33.21 -7.12 0.90
C ARG A 131 -32.27 -8.30 0.97
N LYS A 132 -32.18 -9.05 -0.13
CA LYS A 132 -31.18 -10.12 -0.31
C LYS A 132 -29.94 -9.58 -1.03
N PRO A 133 -28.78 -10.24 -0.92
CA PRO A 133 -27.53 -9.81 -1.57
C PRO A 133 -27.63 -9.59 -3.09
N GLU A 134 -28.47 -10.36 -3.79
CA GLU A 134 -28.68 -10.21 -5.23
C GLU A 134 -29.27 -8.85 -5.63
N ALA A 135 -30.02 -8.22 -4.72
CA ALA A 135 -30.63 -6.90 -4.94
C ALA A 135 -29.73 -5.72 -4.50
N LEU A 136 -28.44 -5.97 -4.24
CA LEU A 136 -27.48 -4.98 -3.75
C LEU A 136 -26.39 -4.70 -4.80
N SER A 137 -25.96 -3.43 -4.89
CA SER A 137 -24.74 -3.06 -5.62
C SER A 137 -23.48 -3.61 -4.93
N GLY A 138 -22.33 -3.61 -5.63
CA GLY A 138 -21.05 -4.06 -5.06
C GLY A 138 -20.69 -3.33 -3.77
N GLY A 139 -20.75 -2.00 -3.74
CA GLY A 139 -20.50 -1.21 -2.53
C GLY A 139 -21.49 -1.47 -1.39
N GLN A 140 -22.75 -1.75 -1.70
CA GLN A 140 -23.75 -2.14 -0.71
C GLN A 140 -23.43 -3.52 -0.11
N LYS A 141 -23.03 -4.49 -0.94
CA LYS A 141 -22.59 -5.82 -0.48
C LYS A 141 -21.38 -5.69 0.47
N GLN A 142 -20.42 -4.86 0.10
CA GLN A 142 -19.25 -4.59 0.93
C GLN A 142 -19.64 -4.00 2.30
N ARG A 143 -20.48 -2.97 2.33
CA ARG A 143 -20.96 -2.36 3.59
C ARG A 143 -21.66 -3.38 4.48
N VAL A 144 -22.47 -4.28 3.92
CA VAL A 144 -23.12 -5.37 4.67
C VAL A 144 -22.08 -6.36 5.20
N ALA A 145 -21.05 -6.72 4.42
CA ALA A 145 -19.99 -7.61 4.86
C ALA A 145 -19.16 -7.00 6.01
N ILE A 146 -18.88 -5.70 5.93
CA ILE A 146 -18.21 -4.95 7.01
C ILE A 146 -19.11 -4.93 8.27
N ALA A 147 -20.40 -4.62 8.12
CA ALA A 147 -21.37 -4.64 9.24
C ALA A 147 -21.43 -6.02 9.93
N ARG A 148 -21.45 -7.11 9.13
CA ARG A 148 -21.42 -8.48 9.63
C ARG A 148 -20.14 -8.81 10.40
N ALA A 149 -19.01 -8.27 9.97
CA ALA A 149 -17.75 -8.45 10.66
C ALA A 149 -17.71 -7.63 11.96
N LEU A 150 -18.14 -6.37 11.92
CA LEU A 150 -18.06 -5.44 13.04
C LEU A 150 -19.04 -5.74 14.18
N ILE A 151 -20.20 -6.34 13.91
CA ILE A 151 -21.22 -6.61 14.94
C ILE A 151 -20.71 -7.53 16.05
N ASN A 152 -19.65 -8.28 15.78
CA ASN A 152 -18.99 -9.14 16.74
C ASN A 152 -18.01 -8.41 17.67
N ASN A 153 -17.82 -7.07 17.47
CA ASN A 153 -16.86 -6.23 18.18
C ASN A 153 -15.42 -6.77 18.15
N PRO A 154 -14.87 -7.11 16.97
CA PRO A 154 -13.52 -7.65 16.88
C PRO A 154 -12.48 -6.58 17.27
N ARG A 155 -11.37 -7.01 17.84
CA ARG A 155 -10.22 -6.12 18.07
C ARG A 155 -9.45 -5.81 16.78
N VAL A 156 -9.44 -6.77 15.86
CA VAL A 156 -8.77 -6.63 14.56
C VAL A 156 -9.72 -7.01 13.43
N LEU A 157 -9.84 -6.14 12.44
CA LEU A 157 -10.57 -6.39 11.21
C LEU A 157 -9.58 -6.65 10.07
N LEU A 158 -9.67 -7.84 9.48
CA LEU A 158 -8.86 -8.28 8.37
C LEU A 158 -9.64 -8.07 7.06
N LEU A 159 -9.05 -7.41 6.08
CA LEU A 159 -9.70 -7.01 4.83
C LEU A 159 -8.86 -7.51 3.65
N ASP A 160 -9.37 -8.52 2.92
CA ASP A 160 -8.68 -9.13 1.77
C ASP A 160 -9.21 -8.54 0.46
N GLU A 161 -8.51 -7.57 -0.13
CA GLU A 161 -8.86 -6.85 -1.37
C GLU A 161 -10.34 -6.40 -1.46
N PRO A 162 -10.91 -5.77 -0.41
CA PRO A 162 -12.36 -5.57 -0.35
C PRO A 162 -12.90 -4.56 -1.37
N LEU A 163 -12.04 -3.75 -2.00
CA LEU A 163 -12.43 -2.73 -2.99
C LEU A 163 -12.21 -3.17 -4.44
N GLY A 164 -11.56 -4.31 -4.68
CA GLY A 164 -11.13 -4.75 -6.01
C GLY A 164 -12.26 -4.92 -7.04
N ALA A 165 -13.48 -5.24 -6.59
CA ALA A 165 -14.64 -5.45 -7.47
C ALA A 165 -15.46 -4.18 -7.73
N LEU A 166 -15.04 -3.00 -7.25
CA LEU A 166 -15.77 -1.74 -7.39
C LEU A 166 -15.25 -0.89 -8.56
N ASP A 167 -16.14 -0.12 -9.19
CA ASP A 167 -15.75 0.91 -10.13
C ASP A 167 -14.93 2.03 -9.45
N LEU A 168 -14.16 2.79 -10.22
CA LEU A 168 -13.21 3.80 -9.72
C LEU A 168 -13.86 4.84 -8.81
N LYS A 169 -15.04 5.36 -9.18
CA LYS A 169 -15.73 6.41 -8.41
C LYS A 169 -16.19 5.88 -7.05
N LEU A 170 -16.82 4.71 -7.06
CA LEU A 170 -17.30 4.07 -5.84
C LEU A 170 -16.12 3.63 -4.95
N ARG A 171 -15.02 3.14 -5.55
CA ARG A 171 -13.80 2.77 -4.85
C ARG A 171 -13.24 3.95 -4.06
N LYS A 172 -13.03 5.12 -4.69
CA LYS A 172 -12.56 6.35 -4.01
C LYS A 172 -13.46 6.79 -2.87
N GLN A 173 -14.77 6.70 -3.05
CA GLN A 173 -15.72 7.00 -1.98
C GLN A 173 -15.56 6.02 -0.81
N MET A 174 -15.47 4.73 -1.09
CA MET A 174 -15.34 3.68 -0.08
C MET A 174 -14.02 3.74 0.70
N GLN A 175 -12.90 4.14 0.07
CA GLN A 175 -11.63 4.40 0.75
C GLN A 175 -11.81 5.43 1.87
N ILE A 176 -12.41 6.59 1.56
CA ILE A 176 -12.65 7.65 2.54
C ILE A 176 -13.56 7.17 3.67
N GLU A 177 -14.60 6.42 3.34
CA GLU A 177 -15.56 5.90 4.33
C GLU A 177 -14.92 4.86 5.25
N LEU A 178 -14.10 3.94 4.70
CA LEU A 178 -13.37 2.93 5.50
C LEU A 178 -12.40 3.59 6.48
N LYS A 179 -11.62 4.58 6.03
CA LYS A 179 -10.70 5.30 6.93
C LYS A 179 -11.45 6.05 8.03
N ARG A 180 -12.58 6.70 7.70
CA ARG A 180 -13.43 7.37 8.69
C ARG A 180 -14.04 6.39 9.68
N LEU A 181 -14.49 5.24 9.20
CA LEU A 181 -15.07 4.18 10.03
C LEU A 181 -14.04 3.64 11.01
N GLN A 182 -12.85 3.32 10.54
CA GLN A 182 -11.74 2.83 11.36
C GLN A 182 -11.40 3.84 12.47
N LYS A 183 -11.22 5.13 12.12
CA LYS A 183 -10.95 6.19 13.11
C LYS A 183 -12.08 6.36 14.14
N LYS A 184 -13.34 6.27 13.70
CA LYS A 184 -14.51 6.39 14.57
C LYS A 184 -14.60 5.24 15.58
N LEU A 185 -14.25 4.04 15.16
CA LEU A 185 -14.33 2.84 16.00
C LEU A 185 -13.06 2.60 16.85
N GLY A 186 -11.90 3.15 16.44
CA GLY A 186 -10.62 2.95 17.11
C GLY A 186 -10.12 1.51 17.08
N ILE A 187 -10.62 0.67 16.16
CA ILE A 187 -10.18 -0.72 15.99
C ILE A 187 -9.03 -0.82 14.99
N THR A 188 -8.26 -1.89 15.08
CA THR A 188 -7.14 -2.15 14.17
C THR A 188 -7.63 -2.75 12.87
N PHE A 189 -7.15 -2.21 11.73
CA PHE A 189 -7.40 -2.76 10.40
C PHE A 189 -6.11 -3.32 9.82
N VAL A 190 -6.20 -4.54 9.28
CA VAL A 190 -5.15 -5.12 8.42
C VAL A 190 -5.74 -5.27 7.03
N TYR A 191 -5.22 -4.52 6.10
CA TYR A 191 -5.76 -4.37 4.76
C TYR A 191 -4.80 -4.97 3.73
N VAL A 192 -5.29 -5.80 2.84
CA VAL A 192 -4.52 -6.35 1.72
C VAL A 192 -4.98 -5.70 0.44
N THR A 193 -4.05 -5.20 -0.35
CA THR A 193 -4.32 -4.68 -1.70
C THR A 193 -3.08 -4.81 -2.59
N HIS A 194 -3.29 -4.67 -3.89
CA HIS A 194 -2.25 -4.42 -4.89
C HIS A 194 -2.34 -2.98 -5.45
N ASP A 195 -3.34 -2.21 -5.03
CA ASP A 195 -3.57 -0.82 -5.45
C ASP A 195 -2.81 0.15 -4.55
N GLN A 196 -1.89 0.91 -5.15
CA GLN A 196 -1.03 1.87 -4.47
C GLN A 196 -1.84 3.06 -3.93
N GLU A 197 -2.84 3.55 -4.70
CA GLU A 197 -3.68 4.68 -4.30
C GLU A 197 -4.46 4.33 -3.02
N GLU A 198 -4.97 3.10 -2.91
CA GLU A 198 -5.63 2.61 -1.70
C GLU A 198 -4.69 2.63 -0.50
N ALA A 199 -3.50 2.06 -0.65
CA ALA A 199 -2.50 1.99 0.41
C ALA A 199 -2.07 3.39 0.87
N MET A 200 -1.74 4.28 -0.06
CA MET A 200 -1.30 5.65 0.24
C MET A 200 -2.38 6.50 0.92
N THR A 201 -3.66 6.30 0.53
CA THR A 201 -4.79 7.12 1.02
C THR A 201 -5.28 6.72 2.41
N MET A 202 -5.27 5.41 2.71
CA MET A 202 -5.95 4.90 3.91
C MET A 202 -5.02 4.54 5.06
N SER A 203 -3.76 4.20 4.78
CA SER A 203 -2.90 3.59 5.80
C SER A 203 -2.30 4.58 6.78
N ASP A 204 -2.04 4.12 7.98
CA ASP A 204 -1.13 4.75 8.92
C ASP A 204 0.30 4.24 8.68
N ARG A 205 0.44 2.93 8.34
CA ARG A 205 1.68 2.31 7.87
C ARG A 205 1.37 1.37 6.70
N ILE A 206 2.35 1.27 5.78
CA ILE A 206 2.33 0.35 4.65
C ILE A 206 3.50 -0.61 4.78
N ALA A 207 3.24 -1.91 4.66
CA ALA A 207 4.26 -2.93 4.52
C ALA A 207 4.31 -3.37 3.05
N VAL A 208 5.37 -2.97 2.33
CA VAL A 208 5.59 -3.40 0.94
C VAL A 208 6.21 -4.78 0.93
N MET A 209 5.52 -5.74 0.33
CA MET A 209 5.92 -7.14 0.25
C MET A 209 6.34 -7.52 -1.17
N ARG A 210 7.41 -8.30 -1.28
CA ARG A 210 7.86 -8.95 -2.53
C ARG A 210 8.44 -10.32 -2.20
N ASP A 211 8.13 -11.32 -2.99
CA ASP A 211 8.72 -12.67 -2.90
C ASP A 211 8.69 -13.31 -1.50
N GLY A 212 7.64 -13.00 -0.72
CA GLY A 212 7.41 -13.55 0.62
C GLY A 212 8.06 -12.80 1.77
N VAL A 213 8.74 -11.67 1.52
CA VAL A 213 9.38 -10.84 2.54
C VAL A 213 8.80 -9.42 2.55
N ILE A 214 8.91 -8.73 3.68
CA ILE A 214 8.64 -7.29 3.78
C ILE A 214 9.94 -6.55 3.42
N LEU A 215 9.90 -5.75 2.33
CA LEU A 215 11.05 -4.95 1.90
C LEU A 215 11.17 -3.64 2.70
N GLN A 216 10.03 -3.02 2.99
CA GLN A 216 9.96 -1.77 3.76
C GLN A 216 8.61 -1.67 4.46
N MET A 217 8.60 -1.10 5.66
CA MET A 217 7.39 -0.78 6.40
C MET A 217 7.55 0.59 7.05
N ASP A 218 6.76 1.56 6.58
CA ASP A 218 6.83 2.95 7.02
C ASP A 218 5.45 3.64 6.83
N SER A 219 5.34 4.91 7.24
CA SER A 219 4.18 5.74 6.89
C SER A 219 4.12 5.98 5.37
N PRO A 220 2.94 6.28 4.80
CA PRO A 220 2.82 6.56 3.36
C PRO A 220 3.79 7.62 2.86
N MET A 221 3.95 8.73 3.57
CA MET A 221 4.85 9.82 3.19
C MET A 221 6.31 9.38 3.19
N GLU A 222 6.75 8.71 4.28
CA GLU A 222 8.14 8.22 4.40
C GLU A 222 8.45 7.17 3.32
N MET A 223 7.49 6.28 3.05
CA MET A 223 7.63 5.26 2.02
C MET A 223 7.78 5.86 0.61
N TYR A 224 7.07 6.96 0.33
CA TYR A 224 7.10 7.64 -0.96
C TYR A 224 8.36 8.50 -1.14
N ASP A 225 8.70 9.31 -0.12
CA ASP A 225 9.82 10.24 -0.19
C ASP A 225 11.18 9.54 0.04
N HIS A 226 11.22 8.45 0.84
CA HIS A 226 12.45 7.75 1.23
C HIS A 226 12.36 6.23 0.98
N PRO A 227 12.20 5.80 -0.29
CA PRO A 227 12.22 4.37 -0.65
C PRO A 227 13.58 3.75 -0.30
N LYS A 228 13.56 2.54 0.30
CA LYS A 228 14.79 1.82 0.72
C LYS A 228 15.37 0.90 -0.36
N SER A 229 14.62 0.66 -1.44
CA SER A 229 15.06 -0.15 -2.56
C SER A 229 14.50 0.38 -3.88
N ARG A 230 15.14 -0.01 -4.98
CA ARG A 230 14.67 0.31 -6.33
C ARG A 230 13.25 -0.20 -6.56
N PHE A 231 12.97 -1.43 -6.10
CA PHE A 231 11.62 -1.99 -6.21
C PHE A 231 10.57 -1.10 -5.54
N VAL A 232 10.80 -0.63 -4.31
CA VAL A 232 9.85 0.23 -3.59
C VAL A 232 9.69 1.57 -4.30
N ALA A 233 10.78 2.16 -4.82
CA ALA A 233 10.75 3.39 -5.58
C ALA A 233 9.87 3.28 -6.84
N ASP A 234 10.08 2.23 -7.64
CA ASP A 234 9.35 2.00 -8.90
C ASP A 234 7.91 1.54 -8.64
N PHE A 235 7.69 0.77 -7.56
CA PHE A 235 6.38 0.23 -7.24
C PHE A 235 5.41 1.28 -6.68
N LEU A 236 5.90 2.35 -6.02
CA LEU A 236 5.07 3.38 -5.37
C LEU A 236 5.05 4.71 -6.15
N GLY A 237 4.75 4.65 -7.44
CA GLY A 237 4.62 5.83 -8.28
C GLY A 237 5.69 5.93 -9.35
N GLU A 238 5.67 7.01 -10.12
CA GLU A 238 6.65 7.23 -11.18
C GLU A 238 7.95 7.79 -10.60
N SER A 239 9.02 7.01 -10.67
CA SER A 239 10.37 7.41 -10.32
C SER A 239 11.28 7.41 -11.54
N ASN A 240 12.19 8.37 -11.58
CA ASN A 240 13.34 8.33 -12.46
C ASN A 240 14.49 7.67 -11.68
N ILE A 241 15.08 6.62 -12.23
CA ILE A 241 16.21 5.92 -11.63
C ILE A 241 17.44 6.18 -12.46
N LEU A 242 18.42 6.91 -11.89
CA LEU A 242 19.73 7.11 -12.50
C LEU A 242 20.75 6.20 -11.85
N PHE A 243 21.63 5.61 -12.64
CA PHE A 243 22.74 4.79 -12.14
C PHE A 243 24.02 5.59 -12.12
N GLY A 244 24.83 5.44 -11.09
CA GLY A 244 26.10 6.11 -11.01
C GLY A 244 26.97 5.66 -9.85
N THR A 245 28.16 6.26 -9.76
CA THR A 245 29.15 5.97 -8.72
C THR A 245 29.33 7.20 -7.84
N ILE A 246 29.36 7.02 -6.54
CA ILE A 246 29.56 8.11 -5.58
C ILE A 246 30.99 8.63 -5.68
N THR A 247 31.15 9.91 -5.98
CA THR A 247 32.44 10.59 -6.08
C THR A 247 32.78 11.43 -4.85
N ALA A 248 31.75 11.92 -4.13
CA ALA A 248 31.92 12.64 -2.87
C ALA A 248 30.74 12.39 -1.93
N ALA A 249 31.01 12.39 -0.62
CA ALA A 249 30.02 12.22 0.44
C ALA A 249 30.28 13.24 1.56
N GLU A 250 29.32 14.15 1.79
CA GLU A 250 29.37 15.18 2.82
C GLU A 250 28.14 15.05 3.74
N GLY A 251 28.27 14.30 4.82
CA GLY A 251 27.16 13.95 5.69
C GLY A 251 26.12 13.08 4.97
N ARG A 252 24.91 13.61 4.75
CA ARG A 252 23.86 12.94 3.97
C ARG A 252 23.90 13.29 2.48
N ARG A 253 24.60 14.36 2.10
CA ARG A 253 24.68 14.84 0.71
C ARG A 253 25.74 14.05 -0.06
N LEU A 254 25.33 13.51 -1.20
CA LEU A 254 26.18 12.68 -2.07
C LEU A 254 26.30 13.35 -3.42
N THR A 255 27.52 13.34 -3.99
CA THR A 255 27.77 13.64 -5.40
C THR A 255 27.96 12.32 -6.13
N ILE A 256 27.18 12.11 -7.18
CA ILE A 256 27.14 10.86 -7.93
C ILE A 256 27.49 11.16 -9.39
N HIS A 257 28.52 10.47 -9.90
CA HIS A 257 28.89 10.52 -11.30
C HIS A 257 28.02 9.56 -12.09
N THR A 258 27.21 10.10 -13.02
CA THR A 258 26.40 9.35 -13.97
C THR A 258 26.96 9.47 -15.38
N PRO A 259 26.56 8.66 -16.37
CA PRO A 259 27.00 8.81 -17.76
C PRO A 259 26.74 10.19 -18.37
N ASP A 260 25.77 10.93 -17.84
CA ASP A 260 25.34 12.25 -18.36
C ASP A 260 25.82 13.41 -17.52
N GLY A 261 26.67 13.18 -16.52
CA GLY A 261 27.26 14.17 -15.64
C GLY A 261 27.06 13.92 -14.16
N ASP A 262 27.61 14.82 -13.33
CA ASP A 262 27.49 14.71 -11.89
C ASP A 262 26.13 15.22 -11.41
N VAL A 263 25.53 14.47 -10.48
CA VAL A 263 24.24 14.78 -9.89
C VAL A 263 24.32 14.74 -8.36
N LEU A 264 23.34 15.37 -7.71
CA LEU A 264 23.28 15.42 -6.25
C LEU A 264 22.06 14.63 -5.75
N ALA A 265 22.28 13.89 -4.66
CA ALA A 265 21.22 13.17 -3.94
C ALA A 265 21.54 13.12 -2.44
N THR A 266 20.59 12.64 -1.65
CA THR A 266 20.79 12.34 -0.23
C THR A 266 20.78 10.84 0.02
N GLY A 267 21.57 10.40 0.99
CA GLY A 267 21.63 9.02 1.44
C GLY A 267 22.38 8.86 2.75
N GLN A 268 22.24 7.71 3.39
CA GLN A 268 22.98 7.37 4.60
C GLN A 268 23.61 5.98 4.47
N GLY A 269 24.83 5.83 4.99
CA GLY A 269 25.52 4.55 4.97
C GLY A 269 26.24 4.22 3.67
N PHE A 270 26.37 5.19 2.76
CA PHE A 270 27.07 5.06 1.48
C PHE A 270 28.50 5.62 1.54
N GLY A 271 29.42 4.99 0.83
CA GLY A 271 30.81 5.38 0.69
C GLY A 271 31.20 5.84 -0.71
N VAL A 272 32.29 6.62 -0.80
CA VAL A 272 32.87 7.00 -2.09
C VAL A 272 33.35 5.76 -2.84
N GLY A 273 33.02 5.68 -4.14
CA GLY A 273 33.34 4.54 -5.01
C GLY A 273 32.24 3.47 -5.08
N GLU A 274 31.15 3.59 -4.30
CA GLU A 274 30.02 2.66 -4.41
C GLU A 274 29.17 2.96 -5.65
N GLU A 275 28.73 1.89 -6.31
CA GLU A 275 27.72 1.94 -7.37
C GLU A 275 26.31 1.94 -6.75
N ILE A 276 25.49 2.91 -7.14
CA ILE A 276 24.16 3.11 -6.57
C ILE A 276 23.14 3.52 -7.63
N CYS A 277 21.88 3.49 -7.22
CA CYS A 277 20.78 4.15 -7.93
C CYS A 277 20.40 5.45 -7.23
N VAL A 278 20.07 6.48 -8.02
CA VAL A 278 19.44 7.71 -7.54
C VAL A 278 17.99 7.68 -7.97
N SER A 279 17.06 7.71 -7.03
CA SER A 279 15.63 7.78 -7.29
C SER A 279 15.14 9.23 -7.16
N ILE A 280 14.48 9.73 -8.21
CA ILE A 280 13.88 11.07 -8.23
C ILE A 280 12.43 10.93 -8.72
N ARG A 281 11.46 11.45 -7.95
CA ARG A 281 10.07 11.49 -8.39
C ARG A 281 9.89 12.44 -9.56
N SER A 282 9.01 12.07 -10.50
CA SER A 282 8.77 12.83 -11.72
C SER A 282 8.30 14.27 -11.47
N GLU A 283 7.58 14.52 -10.39
CA GLU A 283 7.12 15.85 -9.98
C GLU A 283 8.19 16.73 -9.32
N TYR A 284 9.30 16.15 -8.84
CA TYR A 284 10.42 16.91 -8.25
C TYR A 284 11.47 17.33 -9.27
N LEU A 285 11.39 16.82 -10.49
CA LEU A 285 12.25 17.22 -11.59
C LEU A 285 11.89 18.63 -12.04
N ASN A 286 12.90 19.46 -12.31
CA ASN A 286 12.76 20.79 -12.91
C ASN A 286 13.49 20.83 -14.24
N VAL A 287 13.01 21.71 -15.14
CA VAL A 287 13.58 21.93 -16.47
C VAL A 287 13.88 23.40 -16.66
N SER A 288 15.02 23.72 -17.26
CA SER A 288 15.39 25.07 -17.67
C SER A 288 15.99 25.07 -19.10
N LYS A 289 15.95 26.20 -19.81
CA LYS A 289 16.57 26.36 -21.14
C LYS A 289 18.07 26.66 -21.07
N THR A 290 18.57 26.99 -19.88
CA THR A 290 19.98 27.28 -19.62
C THR A 290 20.48 26.49 -18.44
N PRO A 291 21.78 26.16 -18.37
CA PRO A 291 22.36 25.49 -17.19
C PRO A 291 22.07 26.26 -15.90
N VAL A 292 21.79 25.52 -14.81
CA VAL A 292 21.49 26.08 -13.50
C VAL A 292 22.72 25.94 -12.61
N GLU A 293 22.90 26.87 -11.66
CA GLU A 293 23.97 26.80 -10.66
C GLU A 293 23.83 25.53 -9.78
N GLY A 294 24.94 24.90 -9.45
CA GLY A 294 25.03 23.68 -8.68
C GLY A 294 25.25 22.48 -9.59
N PHE A 295 24.18 21.91 -10.16
CA PHE A 295 24.26 20.87 -11.18
C PHE A 295 23.07 20.93 -12.12
N SER A 296 23.31 20.51 -13.36
CA SER A 296 22.24 20.32 -14.35
C SER A 296 22.67 19.29 -15.37
N VAL A 297 21.76 18.43 -15.76
CA VAL A 297 21.99 17.40 -16.79
C VAL A 297 21.29 17.80 -18.07
N LYS A 298 22.01 17.75 -19.21
CA LYS A 298 21.43 18.05 -20.51
C LYS A 298 20.43 16.96 -20.91
N ALA A 299 19.30 17.37 -21.48
CA ALA A 299 18.27 16.47 -21.98
C ALA A 299 17.61 17.03 -23.24
N ARG A 300 16.88 16.23 -23.97
CA ARG A 300 16.06 16.65 -25.11
C ARG A 300 14.60 16.30 -24.86
N VAL A 301 13.70 17.25 -25.10
CA VAL A 301 12.25 17.00 -25.02
C VAL A 301 11.85 16.05 -26.15
N LYS A 302 11.26 14.88 -25.77
CA LYS A 302 10.83 13.85 -26.69
C LYS A 302 9.36 14.04 -27.09
N ASP A 303 8.47 14.03 -26.11
CA ASP A 303 7.03 14.18 -26.31
C ASP A 303 6.30 14.66 -25.04
N PHE A 304 5.00 14.96 -25.21
CA PHE A 304 4.10 15.35 -24.14
C PHE A 304 2.87 14.43 -24.10
N ILE A 305 2.51 13.92 -22.91
CA ILE A 305 1.37 13.07 -22.69
C ILE A 305 0.40 13.75 -21.74
N TYR A 306 -0.83 14.04 -22.20
CA TYR A 306 -1.89 14.64 -21.39
C TYR A 306 -2.65 13.55 -20.64
N VAL A 307 -2.59 13.57 -19.31
CA VAL A 307 -3.30 12.61 -18.45
C VAL A 307 -4.30 13.37 -17.55
N GLY A 308 -5.22 14.08 -18.18
CA GLY A 308 -6.24 14.86 -17.46
C GLY A 308 -5.63 16.04 -16.67
N THR A 309 -5.41 15.88 -15.39
CA THR A 309 -4.88 16.93 -14.50
C THR A 309 -3.37 17.08 -14.54
N VAL A 310 -2.66 16.14 -15.14
CA VAL A 310 -1.19 16.11 -15.18
C VAL A 310 -0.72 16.01 -16.62
N ILE A 311 0.32 16.76 -16.94
CA ILE A 311 1.06 16.66 -18.19
C ILE A 311 2.39 15.99 -17.91
N LYS A 312 2.62 14.86 -18.57
CA LYS A 312 3.89 14.15 -18.52
C LYS A 312 4.73 14.57 -19.72
N THR A 313 5.95 14.98 -19.46
CA THR A 313 6.95 15.29 -20.49
C THR A 313 8.02 14.22 -20.44
N ASN A 314 8.19 13.48 -21.51
CA ASN A 314 9.29 12.55 -21.67
C ASN A 314 10.52 13.28 -22.21
N LEU A 315 11.66 13.00 -21.60
CA LEU A 315 12.94 13.62 -21.93
C LEU A 315 13.96 12.51 -22.19
N ASP A 316 14.72 12.62 -23.27
CA ASP A 316 15.84 11.71 -23.55
C ASP A 316 17.15 12.31 -23.05
N LEU A 317 17.91 11.56 -22.26
CA LEU A 317 19.27 11.87 -21.86
C LEU A 317 20.25 11.51 -22.97
N PRO A 318 21.45 12.13 -23.02
CA PRO A 318 22.50 11.79 -23.99
C PRO A 318 22.92 10.32 -23.99
N CYS A 319 22.88 9.63 -22.82
CA CYS A 319 23.15 8.20 -22.72
C CYS A 319 22.06 7.32 -23.33
N GLY A 320 20.91 7.89 -23.73
CA GLY A 320 19.76 7.18 -24.30
C GLY A 320 18.72 6.76 -23.26
N GLN A 321 18.90 7.12 -22.00
CA GLN A 321 17.89 6.87 -20.97
C GLN A 321 16.76 7.90 -21.08
N GLU A 322 15.50 7.41 -20.93
CA GLU A 322 14.31 8.26 -20.85
C GLU A 322 14.05 8.68 -19.41
N ILE A 323 13.74 9.96 -19.22
CA ILE A 323 13.33 10.56 -17.94
C ILE A 323 11.96 11.19 -18.09
N LYS A 324 11.14 11.08 -17.04
CA LYS A 324 9.77 11.58 -16.99
C LYS A 324 9.66 12.75 -16.04
N LEU A 325 9.05 13.82 -16.51
CA LEU A 325 8.68 15.01 -15.76
C LEU A 325 7.15 15.09 -15.68
N SER A 326 6.59 15.31 -14.51
CA SER A 326 5.15 15.47 -14.28
C SER A 326 4.84 16.89 -13.77
N ARG A 327 3.89 17.59 -14.42
CA ARG A 327 3.44 18.95 -14.05
C ARG A 327 1.93 19.08 -14.12
N PHE A 328 1.36 19.95 -13.29
CA PHE A 328 -0.06 20.30 -13.37
C PHE A 328 -0.40 21.29 -14.49
N GLU A 329 0.60 22.08 -14.95
CA GLU A 329 0.43 23.09 -15.97
C GLU A 329 1.36 22.80 -17.15
N HIS A 330 0.89 23.16 -18.35
CA HIS A 330 1.67 23.07 -19.57
C HIS A 330 2.65 24.27 -19.64
N ASP A 331 3.93 23.96 -19.72
CA ASP A 331 4.91 24.98 -20.05
C ASP A 331 4.92 25.23 -21.56
N ALA A 332 4.19 26.28 -21.98
CA ALA A 332 4.09 26.65 -23.38
C ALA A 332 5.44 27.09 -24.04
N SER A 333 6.48 27.25 -23.24
CA SER A 333 7.81 27.57 -23.74
C SER A 333 8.60 26.34 -24.19
N LEU A 334 8.15 25.12 -23.82
CA LEU A 334 8.80 23.87 -24.20
C LEU A 334 8.15 23.26 -25.43
N HIS A 335 8.96 22.79 -26.37
CA HIS A 335 8.52 22.12 -27.59
C HIS A 335 9.29 20.82 -27.79
N GLU A 336 8.69 19.87 -28.52
CA GLU A 336 9.37 18.64 -28.91
C GLU A 336 10.66 18.95 -29.68
N GLY A 337 11.73 18.26 -29.29
CA GLY A 337 13.07 18.47 -29.85
C GLY A 337 13.90 19.55 -29.15
N ASP A 338 13.33 20.36 -28.25
CA ASP A 338 14.08 21.37 -27.50
C ASP A 338 15.19 20.71 -26.67
N GLU A 339 16.38 21.32 -26.69
CA GLU A 339 17.45 21.02 -25.75
C GLU A 339 17.19 21.77 -24.44
N VAL A 340 17.25 21.07 -23.34
CA VAL A 340 16.94 21.57 -22.00
C VAL A 340 17.93 21.02 -20.98
N TYR A 341 17.88 21.59 -19.77
CA TYR A 341 18.69 21.17 -18.64
C TYR A 341 17.74 20.74 -17.50
N ILE A 342 17.87 19.51 -17.04
CA ILE A 342 17.13 19.01 -15.89
C ILE A 342 17.95 19.20 -14.62
N HIS A 343 17.26 19.54 -13.56
CA HIS A 343 17.82 19.68 -12.21
C HIS A 343 16.74 19.41 -11.15
N TRP A 344 17.15 19.23 -9.92
CA TRP A 344 16.28 19.02 -8.77
C TRP A 344 16.96 19.47 -7.48
N ASP A 345 16.16 19.55 -6.39
CA ASP A 345 16.71 19.73 -5.06
C ASP A 345 17.33 18.41 -4.58
N ALA A 346 18.59 18.43 -4.14
CA ALA A 346 19.28 17.24 -3.63
C ALA A 346 18.49 16.50 -2.53
N GLU A 347 17.74 17.23 -1.69
CA GLU A 347 16.89 16.65 -0.64
C GLU A 347 15.69 15.85 -1.20
N LYS A 348 15.37 16.00 -2.47
CA LYS A 348 14.28 15.31 -3.17
C LYS A 348 14.75 14.11 -3.99
N ALA A 349 16.03 13.85 -4.04
CA ALA A 349 16.64 12.71 -4.69
C ALA A 349 17.26 11.77 -3.62
N VAL A 350 16.95 10.50 -3.70
CA VAL A 350 17.37 9.50 -2.70
C VAL A 350 18.31 8.49 -3.33
N ALA A 351 19.48 8.34 -2.71
CA ALA A 351 20.42 7.25 -3.04
C ALA A 351 19.91 5.93 -2.44
N ILE A 352 19.84 4.90 -3.26
CA ILE A 352 19.40 3.56 -2.89
C ILE A 352 20.36 2.51 -3.47
N HIS A 353 20.49 1.38 -2.78
CA HIS A 353 21.23 0.24 -3.32
C HIS A 353 20.46 -0.37 -4.51
N ASP A 354 21.19 -0.75 -5.56
CA ASP A 354 20.59 -1.51 -6.65
C ASP A 354 20.31 -2.94 -6.17
N ASP A 355 19.03 -3.27 -6.01
CA ASP A 355 18.58 -4.62 -5.64
C ASP A 355 18.43 -5.56 -6.84
N GLY A 356 18.91 -5.14 -8.02
CA GLY A 356 18.80 -5.91 -9.26
C GLY A 356 17.35 -6.09 -9.74
N ALA A 357 16.41 -5.33 -9.19
CA ALA A 357 15.03 -5.39 -9.62
C ALA A 357 14.92 -4.91 -11.06
N ALA A 358 14.42 -5.75 -11.96
CA ALA A 358 14.00 -5.29 -13.28
C ALA A 358 12.87 -4.27 -13.13
N GLU A 359 12.77 -3.29 -14.07
CA GLU A 359 11.65 -2.36 -14.11
C GLU A 359 10.33 -3.08 -13.88
N VAL A 360 9.55 -2.61 -12.91
CA VAL A 360 8.19 -3.11 -12.69
C VAL A 360 7.34 -2.58 -13.84
N ARG A 361 7.21 -3.38 -14.91
CA ARG A 361 6.22 -3.10 -15.96
C ARG A 361 4.83 -3.39 -15.37
N LEU A 362 4.12 -2.33 -15.02
CA LEU A 362 2.71 -2.35 -14.59
C LEU A 362 1.78 -2.61 -15.77
#